data_b2ebd3827b9e546e782c9060ed53e7e0
#
_entry.id   b2ebd3827b9e546e782c9060ed53e7e0
#
_cell.length_a   1.000
_cell.length_b   1.000
_cell.length_c   1.000
_cell.angle_alpha   90.00
_cell.angle_beta   90.00
_cell.angle_gamma   90.00
#
_symmetry.space_group_name_H-M   'P 1'
#
loop_
_entity.id
_entity.type
_entity.pdbx_description
1 polymer ?
#
loop_
_entity_poly.entity_id
_entity_poly.type
_entity_poly.pdbx_seq_one_letter_code
_entity_poly.pdbx_strand_id
1 'polypeptide(L)'
;MSLMLAALILTVAFVICSLTGFTQRKLSGGRLPKCLPSFPLIGSLLSLRSDLPPHLLFQKLQKTYGNLFSLMMGPHYAVVINNHQHAKEVLLKKGKIFAGRPSMVTTDLLSRGGKDIAFGKYGPAWKFHRKLVLSALHLFGDGSAGIEKMICQEATSMCSTFERLNNAAHDMMPDVTRAVTNVICLLCFNSTYEKEDPEFQTMRKYSQGIVNTVAKDSLIDIFPWLQFFPNENLHTLKQCIATRDSILQKKFEDHKANYSSDSANDLFNILLKAKMNAENNNSSVHEAGLTDDHMVMTVADIFGAGVETSSTAFAWMIIYLIHHPEVQKKIQEEIDSNIGFERTPKMSDKGNMNFLNATIHEILRIQPVSPLLIPHVALADSSIGDYTIPKGTRVIINLWAIHHDEKEWKNPDAFDPGRFLDEDGKYVCSSSESYLPFGAGTRVCLGEMLARMELFLFTSWILQRFTVQVPPGYPPPDKEGKFGIVLQPLKFKVQLKLRKAWENRGLHD
;
A
#
# COMPACT_ATOMS: atom_id res chain seq x y z
N MET A 1 -17.59 -48.27 17.66
CA MET A 1 -17.57 -47.52 18.90
C MET A 1 -16.66 -46.28 18.87
N SER A 2 -15.49 -46.30 18.22
CA SER A 2 -14.56 -45.16 18.15
C SER A 2 -15.05 -43.95 17.32
N LEU A 3 -15.72 -44.18 16.19
CA LEU A 3 -16.23 -43.10 15.33
C LEU A 3 -17.39 -42.33 15.98
N MET A 4 -18.30 -43.01 16.63
CA MET A 4 -19.42 -42.37 17.36
C MET A 4 -18.90 -41.57 18.58
N LEU A 5 -17.90 -42.07 19.28
CA LEU A 5 -17.30 -41.36 20.41
C LEU A 5 -16.54 -40.14 19.96
N ALA A 6 -15.79 -40.22 18.86
CA ALA A 6 -15.11 -39.07 18.24
C ALA A 6 -16.11 -38.00 17.75
N ALA A 7 -17.21 -38.40 17.10
CA ALA A 7 -18.28 -37.50 16.69
C ALA A 7 -18.96 -36.82 17.87
N LEU A 8 -19.20 -37.55 18.97
CA LEU A 8 -19.79 -37.01 20.19
C LEU A 8 -18.83 -36.00 20.86
N ILE A 9 -17.54 -36.31 20.97
CA ILE A 9 -16.52 -35.40 21.53
C ILE A 9 -16.41 -34.13 20.69
N LEU A 10 -16.40 -34.25 19.35
CA LEU A 10 -16.40 -33.10 18.44
C LEU A 10 -17.66 -32.25 18.60
N THR A 11 -18.84 -32.90 18.74
CA THR A 11 -20.10 -32.17 18.94
C THR A 11 -20.14 -31.45 20.28
N VAL A 12 -19.66 -32.08 21.34
CA VAL A 12 -19.59 -31.48 22.69
C VAL A 12 -18.57 -30.36 22.77
N ALA A 13 -17.37 -30.51 22.19
CA ALA A 13 -16.38 -29.45 22.03
C ALA A 13 -16.92 -28.27 21.22
N PHE A 14 -17.67 -28.57 20.21
CA PHE A 14 -18.36 -27.63 19.34
C PHE A 14 -19.42 -26.79 20.10
N VAL A 15 -20.26 -27.44 20.90
CA VAL A 15 -21.27 -26.77 21.73
C VAL A 15 -20.60 -25.91 22.82
N ILE A 16 -19.55 -26.43 23.48
CA ILE A 16 -18.78 -25.69 24.49
C ILE A 16 -18.11 -24.46 23.91
N CYS A 17 -17.42 -24.57 22.76
CA CYS A 17 -16.82 -23.43 22.08
C CYS A 17 -17.85 -22.38 21.63
N SER A 18 -19.02 -22.82 21.19
CA SER A 18 -20.11 -21.93 20.81
C SER A 18 -20.72 -21.19 21.99
N LEU A 19 -20.90 -21.88 23.12
CA LEU A 19 -21.42 -21.28 24.35
C LEU A 19 -20.41 -20.34 25.01
N THR A 20 -19.14 -20.70 25.07
CA THR A 20 -18.09 -19.83 25.64
C THR A 20 -17.87 -18.57 24.82
N GLY A 21 -17.88 -18.65 23.49
CA GLY A 21 -17.84 -17.47 22.62
C GLY A 21 -19.04 -16.55 22.77
N PHE A 22 -20.23 -17.10 23.01
CA PHE A 22 -21.45 -16.35 23.25
C PHE A 22 -21.48 -15.72 24.66
N THR A 23 -20.99 -16.42 25.67
CA THR A 23 -20.94 -15.93 27.05
C THR A 23 -19.88 -14.86 27.28
N GLN A 24 -18.70 -14.96 26.65
CA GLN A 24 -17.69 -13.88 26.68
C GLN A 24 -18.20 -12.57 26.09
N ARG A 25 -19.03 -12.63 25.05
CA ARG A 25 -19.66 -11.43 24.48
C ARG A 25 -20.70 -10.79 25.39
N LYS A 26 -21.42 -11.60 26.17
CA LYS A 26 -22.45 -11.11 27.10
C LYS A 26 -21.85 -10.51 28.38
N LEU A 27 -20.64 -10.92 28.76
CA LEU A 27 -19.95 -10.47 29.96
C LEU A 27 -19.30 -9.08 29.85
N SER A 28 -19.18 -8.52 28.65
CA SER A 28 -18.56 -7.22 28.45
C SER A 28 -19.44 -6.01 28.83
N GLY A 29 -20.66 -6.22 29.25
CA GLY A 29 -21.56 -5.20 29.84
C GLY A 29 -21.89 -3.98 28.97
N GLY A 30 -21.40 -3.91 27.74
CA GLY A 30 -21.58 -2.80 26.83
C GLY A 30 -22.32 -3.13 25.53
N ARG A 31 -22.67 -2.10 24.77
CA ARG A 31 -23.32 -2.24 23.47
C ARG A 31 -22.30 -2.69 22.42
N LEU A 32 -22.50 -3.86 21.80
CA LEU A 32 -21.68 -4.35 20.70
C LEU A 32 -22.25 -3.91 19.34
N PRO A 33 -21.38 -3.74 18.29
CA PRO A 33 -21.86 -3.53 16.94
C PRO A 33 -22.73 -4.68 16.43
N LYS A 34 -23.70 -4.37 15.57
CA LYS A 34 -24.56 -5.37 14.96
C LYS A 34 -23.72 -6.41 14.21
N CYS A 35 -23.87 -7.68 14.53
CA CYS A 35 -23.06 -8.77 13.99
C CYS A 35 -23.74 -9.43 12.77
N LEU A 36 -22.93 -9.79 11.75
CA LEU A 36 -23.39 -10.65 10.68
C LEU A 36 -23.79 -12.03 11.23
N PRO A 37 -24.70 -12.75 10.56
CA PRO A 37 -25.00 -14.13 10.87
C PRO A 37 -23.71 -14.96 10.97
N SER A 38 -23.54 -15.70 12.03
CA SER A 38 -22.34 -16.48 12.26
C SER A 38 -22.68 -17.91 12.67
N PHE A 39 -21.90 -18.84 12.14
CA PHE A 39 -22.02 -20.28 12.41
C PHE A 39 -20.84 -20.70 13.29
N PRO A 40 -21.02 -21.71 14.11
CA PRO A 40 -19.95 -22.27 14.91
C PRO A 40 -18.75 -22.67 14.03
N LEU A 41 -17.52 -22.50 14.55
CA LEU A 41 -16.21 -22.73 13.91
C LEU A 41 -15.89 -21.77 12.75
N ILE A 42 -16.74 -21.69 11.74
CA ILE A 42 -16.51 -20.91 10.53
C ILE A 42 -16.90 -19.43 10.68
N GLY A 43 -17.64 -19.08 11.73
CA GLY A 43 -18.07 -17.69 11.95
C GLY A 43 -19.01 -17.18 10.87
N SER A 44 -18.77 -15.98 10.38
CA SER A 44 -19.58 -15.31 9.35
C SER A 44 -19.08 -15.57 7.92
N LEU A 45 -18.18 -16.54 7.67
CA LEU A 45 -17.60 -16.77 6.34
C LEU A 45 -18.62 -17.07 5.27
N LEU A 46 -19.73 -17.77 5.61
CA LEU A 46 -20.83 -18.01 4.66
C LEU A 46 -21.54 -16.70 4.28
N SER A 47 -21.68 -15.77 5.20
CA SER A 47 -22.25 -14.44 4.95
C SER A 47 -21.35 -13.54 4.09
N LEU A 48 -20.05 -13.89 3.99
CA LEU A 48 -19.07 -13.18 3.18
C LEU A 48 -18.89 -13.80 1.78
N ARG A 49 -19.57 -14.93 1.50
CA ARG A 49 -19.52 -15.55 0.17
C ARG A 49 -20.25 -14.66 -0.83
N SER A 50 -19.50 -14.07 -1.75
CA SER A 50 -20.01 -13.14 -2.75
C SER A 50 -19.04 -13.08 -3.93
N ASP A 51 -19.55 -12.75 -5.11
CA ASP A 51 -18.73 -12.45 -6.29
C ASP A 51 -18.09 -11.05 -6.20
N LEU A 52 -18.61 -10.21 -5.28
CA LEU A 52 -18.04 -8.89 -5.04
C LEU A 52 -16.73 -8.99 -4.24
N PRO A 53 -15.72 -8.19 -4.58
CA PRO A 53 -14.53 -8.07 -3.76
C PRO A 53 -14.86 -7.50 -2.36
N PRO A 54 -14.06 -7.83 -1.32
CA PRO A 54 -14.40 -7.53 0.08
C PRO A 54 -14.75 -6.08 0.37
N HIS A 55 -14.07 -5.11 -0.23
CA HIS A 55 -14.34 -3.69 0.00
C HIS A 55 -15.72 -3.27 -0.51
N LEU A 56 -16.15 -3.77 -1.67
CA LEU A 56 -17.49 -3.51 -2.20
C LEU A 56 -18.57 -4.29 -1.43
N LEU A 57 -18.28 -5.52 -1.02
CA LEU A 57 -19.17 -6.29 -0.17
C LEU A 57 -19.42 -5.58 1.16
N PHE A 58 -18.37 -5.07 1.81
CA PHE A 58 -18.53 -4.35 3.08
C PHE A 58 -19.27 -3.03 2.91
N GLN A 59 -19.09 -2.31 1.81
CA GLN A 59 -19.89 -1.13 1.46
C GLN A 59 -21.37 -1.50 1.24
N LYS A 60 -21.66 -2.62 0.59
CA LYS A 60 -23.04 -3.12 0.43
C LYS A 60 -23.66 -3.49 1.77
N LEU A 61 -22.92 -4.19 2.64
CA LEU A 61 -23.36 -4.57 3.98
C LEU A 61 -23.60 -3.37 4.90
N GLN A 62 -22.89 -2.26 4.71
CA GLN A 62 -23.11 -1.00 5.42
C GLN A 62 -24.58 -0.54 5.35
N LYS A 63 -25.26 -0.73 4.22
CA LYS A 63 -26.68 -0.33 4.04
C LYS A 63 -27.62 -1.06 5.01
N THR A 64 -27.28 -2.30 5.41
CA THR A 64 -28.11 -3.13 6.29
C THR A 64 -27.64 -3.10 7.75
N TYR A 65 -26.32 -3.06 7.96
CA TYR A 65 -25.72 -3.20 9.29
C TYR A 65 -25.23 -1.90 9.90
N GLY A 66 -25.15 -0.81 9.10
CA GLY A 66 -24.67 0.50 9.53
C GLY A 66 -23.19 0.72 9.27
N ASN A 67 -22.71 1.94 9.60
CA ASN A 67 -21.33 2.37 9.34
C ASN A 67 -20.27 1.57 10.12
N LEU A 68 -20.66 0.99 11.24
CA LEU A 68 -19.86 0.11 12.08
C LEU A 68 -20.65 -1.16 12.32
N PHE A 69 -20.15 -2.28 11.85
CA PHE A 69 -20.74 -3.59 12.10
C PHE A 69 -19.65 -4.61 12.45
N SER A 70 -20.06 -5.75 12.98
CA SER A 70 -19.12 -6.80 13.36
C SER A 70 -19.38 -8.11 12.62
N LEU A 71 -18.37 -8.95 12.62
CA LEU A 71 -18.43 -10.30 12.04
C LEU A 71 -17.44 -11.23 12.73
N MET A 72 -17.65 -12.53 12.56
CA MET A 72 -16.72 -13.56 13.00
C MET A 72 -15.92 -14.09 11.83
N MET A 73 -14.60 -13.87 11.82
CA MET A 73 -13.68 -14.50 10.87
C MET A 73 -13.16 -15.80 11.50
N GLY A 74 -13.89 -16.90 11.32
CA GLY A 74 -13.64 -18.11 12.12
C GLY A 74 -13.77 -17.79 13.63
N PRO A 75 -12.71 -18.04 14.43
CA PRO A 75 -12.71 -17.75 15.86
C PRO A 75 -12.48 -16.26 16.17
N HIS A 76 -12.11 -15.45 15.22
CA HIS A 76 -11.68 -14.07 15.43
C HIS A 76 -12.85 -13.09 15.30
N TYR A 77 -13.12 -12.35 16.36
CA TYR A 77 -14.08 -11.24 16.33
C TYR A 77 -13.46 -10.04 15.61
N ALA A 78 -14.18 -9.51 14.63
CA ALA A 78 -13.77 -8.37 13.85
C ALA A 78 -14.87 -7.33 13.74
N VAL A 79 -14.48 -6.06 13.61
CA VAL A 79 -15.36 -4.94 13.29
C VAL A 79 -14.93 -4.30 11.99
N VAL A 80 -15.92 -3.87 11.20
CA VAL A 80 -15.71 -3.18 9.91
C VAL A 80 -16.20 -1.75 10.05
N ILE A 81 -15.36 -0.81 9.67
CA ILE A 81 -15.60 0.63 9.70
C ILE A 81 -15.76 1.14 8.26
N ASN A 82 -16.89 1.77 7.95
CA ASN A 82 -17.20 2.30 6.61
C ASN A 82 -17.41 3.82 6.58
N ASN A 83 -17.07 4.56 7.63
CA ASN A 83 -17.16 6.01 7.66
C ASN A 83 -15.91 6.65 8.29
N HIS A 84 -15.64 7.90 7.93
CA HIS A 84 -14.43 8.59 8.37
C HIS A 84 -14.44 8.93 9.87
N GLN A 85 -15.62 9.19 10.47
CA GLN A 85 -15.71 9.57 11.88
C GLN A 85 -15.15 8.46 12.80
N HIS A 86 -15.62 7.22 12.59
CA HIS A 86 -15.12 6.06 13.35
C HIS A 86 -13.67 5.72 12.96
N ALA A 87 -13.31 5.86 11.68
CA ALA A 87 -11.93 5.63 11.24
C ALA A 87 -10.96 6.61 11.91
N LYS A 88 -11.27 7.91 11.98
CA LYS A 88 -10.45 8.91 12.68
C LYS A 88 -10.42 8.70 14.19
N GLU A 89 -11.51 8.24 14.79
CA GLU A 89 -11.51 7.86 16.21
C GLU A 89 -10.49 6.77 16.48
N VAL A 90 -10.48 5.71 15.65
CA VAL A 90 -9.56 4.58 15.76
C VAL A 90 -8.12 4.97 15.45
N LEU A 91 -7.91 5.70 14.36
CA LEU A 91 -6.56 5.99 13.85
C LEU A 91 -5.87 7.14 14.60
N LEU A 92 -6.61 8.18 14.97
CA LEU A 92 -6.06 9.40 15.57
C LEU A 92 -6.34 9.47 17.07
N LYS A 93 -7.62 9.52 17.48
CA LYS A 93 -7.97 9.75 18.88
C LYS A 93 -7.54 8.59 19.80
N LYS A 94 -7.70 7.34 19.31
CA LYS A 94 -7.37 6.10 20.04
C LYS A 94 -6.25 5.31 19.37
N GLY A 95 -5.42 5.97 18.54
CA GLY A 95 -4.43 5.35 17.68
C GLY A 95 -3.45 4.41 18.39
N LYS A 96 -3.09 4.69 19.67
CA LYS A 96 -2.22 3.81 20.45
C LYS A 96 -2.92 2.50 20.86
N ILE A 97 -4.22 2.57 21.17
CA ILE A 97 -5.02 1.40 21.57
C ILE A 97 -5.23 0.48 20.36
N PHE A 98 -5.47 1.04 19.20
CA PHE A 98 -5.71 0.30 17.96
C PHE A 98 -4.46 0.12 17.09
N ALA A 99 -3.25 0.35 17.64
CA ALA A 99 -2.00 0.19 16.89
C ALA A 99 -1.54 -1.27 16.72
N GLY A 100 -2.24 -2.26 17.30
CA GLY A 100 -1.94 -3.67 17.13
C GLY A 100 -2.08 -4.15 15.69
N ARG A 101 -1.40 -5.26 15.36
CA ARG A 101 -1.57 -6.00 14.11
C ARG A 101 -2.04 -7.43 14.43
N PRO A 102 -2.93 -8.01 13.62
CA PRO A 102 -3.31 -9.41 13.81
C PRO A 102 -2.11 -10.31 13.49
N SER A 103 -1.89 -11.32 14.31
CA SER A 103 -0.97 -12.41 13.96
C SER A 103 -1.65 -13.27 12.90
N MET A 104 -0.98 -13.47 11.78
CA MET A 104 -1.42 -14.26 10.64
C MET A 104 -0.23 -15.06 10.10
N VAL A 105 -0.48 -16.28 9.64
CA VAL A 105 0.59 -17.15 9.14
C VAL A 105 1.38 -16.49 8.01
N THR A 106 0.67 -15.88 7.07
CA THR A 106 1.29 -15.24 5.90
C THR A 106 2.14 -14.02 6.29
N THR A 107 1.63 -13.15 7.14
CA THR A 107 2.36 -11.94 7.57
C THR A 107 3.51 -12.26 8.53
N ASP A 108 3.36 -13.27 9.39
CA ASP A 108 4.43 -13.74 10.28
C ASP A 108 5.60 -14.32 9.47
N LEU A 109 5.31 -15.06 8.37
CA LEU A 109 6.33 -15.52 7.42
C LEU A 109 7.01 -14.35 6.70
N LEU A 110 6.23 -13.40 6.18
CA LEU A 110 6.75 -12.24 5.45
C LEU A 110 7.67 -11.36 6.30
N SER A 111 7.35 -11.20 7.58
CA SER A 111 7.98 -10.25 8.49
C SER A 111 9.00 -10.90 9.45
N ARG A 112 9.32 -12.18 9.26
CA ARG A 112 10.10 -12.98 10.23
C ARG A 112 9.58 -12.82 11.66
N GLY A 113 8.25 -12.98 11.84
CA GLY A 113 7.59 -12.85 13.13
C GLY A 113 7.42 -11.41 13.62
N GLY A 114 7.26 -10.45 12.71
CA GLY A 114 7.04 -9.03 13.03
C GLY A 114 8.32 -8.23 13.27
N LYS A 115 9.40 -8.58 12.59
CA LYS A 115 10.67 -7.82 12.58
C LYS A 115 10.65 -6.60 11.67
N ASP A 116 9.59 -6.43 10.90
CA ASP A 116 9.31 -5.32 10.00
C ASP A 116 8.58 -4.15 10.70
N ILE A 117 8.21 -3.14 9.93
CA ILE A 117 7.43 -1.99 10.41
C ILE A 117 5.93 -2.18 10.18
N ALA A 118 5.54 -2.78 9.05
CA ALA A 118 4.13 -2.90 8.67
C ALA A 118 3.35 -3.82 9.61
N PHE A 119 3.93 -4.99 9.97
CA PHE A 119 3.32 -6.02 10.81
C PHE A 119 3.94 -6.10 12.21
N GLY A 120 5.03 -5.37 12.47
CA GLY A 120 5.73 -5.34 13.76
C GLY A 120 4.80 -5.00 14.92
N LYS A 121 5.02 -5.66 16.06
CA LYS A 121 4.22 -5.46 17.29
C LYS A 121 4.43 -4.05 17.84
N TYR A 122 3.32 -3.34 18.10
CA TYR A 122 3.39 -2.00 18.67
C TYR A 122 3.98 -2.02 20.09
N GLY A 123 5.01 -1.22 20.29
CA GLY A 123 5.73 -1.09 21.56
C GLY A 123 6.89 -0.10 21.45
N PRO A 124 7.71 0.05 22.50
CA PRO A 124 8.86 0.97 22.51
C PRO A 124 9.86 0.68 21.38
N ALA A 125 10.23 -0.59 21.18
CA ALA A 125 11.15 -1.02 20.12
C ALA A 125 10.62 -0.66 18.72
N TRP A 126 9.35 -0.95 18.44
CA TRP A 126 8.72 -0.61 17.17
C TRP A 126 8.68 0.90 16.94
N LYS A 127 8.36 1.70 17.97
CA LYS A 127 8.35 3.18 17.85
C LYS A 127 9.72 3.72 17.50
N PHE A 128 10.76 3.20 18.16
CA PHE A 128 12.13 3.57 17.88
C PHE A 128 12.51 3.21 16.45
N HIS A 129 12.28 1.97 16.04
CA HIS A 129 12.54 1.46 14.70
C HIS A 129 11.83 2.31 13.63
N ARG A 130 10.53 2.56 13.80
CA ARG A 130 9.75 3.41 12.89
C ARG A 130 10.29 4.84 12.82
N LYS A 131 10.65 5.45 13.96
CA LYS A 131 11.23 6.80 14.00
C LYS A 131 12.56 6.86 13.24
N LEU A 132 13.41 5.86 13.42
CA LEU A 132 14.70 5.77 12.72
C LEU A 132 14.50 5.72 11.20
N VAL A 133 13.62 4.85 10.73
CA VAL A 133 13.33 4.73 9.29
C VAL A 133 12.69 6.00 8.73
N LEU A 134 11.76 6.61 9.46
CA LEU A 134 11.16 7.87 9.05
C LEU A 134 12.23 8.98 8.92
N SER A 135 13.13 9.09 9.90
CA SER A 135 14.24 10.05 9.84
C SER A 135 15.17 9.78 8.66
N ALA A 136 15.46 8.50 8.35
CA ALA A 136 16.24 8.14 7.18
C ALA A 136 15.56 8.54 5.87
N LEU A 137 14.27 8.26 5.73
CA LEU A 137 13.50 8.67 4.56
C LEU A 137 13.44 10.19 4.39
N HIS A 138 13.32 10.94 5.48
CA HIS A 138 13.40 12.42 5.44
C HIS A 138 14.75 12.94 4.99
N LEU A 139 15.87 12.33 5.43
CA LEU A 139 17.21 12.71 4.97
C LEU A 139 17.38 12.60 3.45
N PHE A 140 16.65 11.67 2.83
CA PHE A 140 16.60 11.54 1.37
C PHE A 140 15.53 12.42 0.72
N GLY A 141 14.52 12.91 1.45
CA GLY A 141 13.30 13.52 0.92
C GLY A 141 13.17 15.04 1.08
N ASP A 142 13.61 15.62 2.20
CA ASP A 142 13.46 17.05 2.45
C ASP A 142 14.54 17.87 1.72
N GLY A 143 14.25 18.21 0.44
CA GLY A 143 15.11 19.07 -0.36
C GLY A 143 16.46 18.41 -0.70
N SER A 144 16.66 17.12 -0.36
CA SER A 144 17.81 16.40 -0.86
C SER A 144 17.60 16.18 -2.35
N ALA A 145 18.41 16.85 -3.15
CA ALA A 145 18.52 16.66 -4.60
C ALA A 145 18.70 15.16 -4.99
N GLY A 146 18.90 14.30 -4.00
CA GLY A 146 19.14 12.87 -4.18
C GLY A 146 17.95 12.11 -4.72
N ILE A 147 16.81 12.03 -4.00
CA ILE A 147 15.64 11.24 -4.46
C ILE A 147 15.02 11.86 -5.71
N GLU A 148 14.85 13.17 -5.76
CA GLU A 148 14.37 13.85 -6.95
C GLU A 148 15.23 13.53 -8.15
N LYS A 149 16.55 13.60 -8.02
CA LYS A 149 17.50 13.24 -9.08
C LYS A 149 17.33 11.80 -9.53
N MET A 150 17.17 10.85 -8.60
CA MET A 150 16.94 9.44 -8.90
C MET A 150 15.66 9.26 -9.71
N ILE A 151 14.55 9.85 -9.28
CA ILE A 151 13.25 9.77 -9.98
C ILE A 151 13.38 10.40 -11.38
N CYS A 152 14.03 11.55 -11.52
CA CYS A 152 14.23 12.20 -12.81
C CYS A 152 15.13 11.39 -13.76
N GLN A 153 16.15 10.70 -13.25
CA GLN A 153 16.99 9.80 -14.05
C GLN A 153 16.16 8.63 -14.59
N GLU A 154 15.36 7.99 -13.75
CA GLU A 154 14.48 6.90 -14.18
C GLU A 154 13.37 7.39 -15.12
N ALA A 155 12.82 8.58 -14.90
CA ALA A 155 11.87 9.21 -15.82
C ALA A 155 12.49 9.47 -17.20
N THR A 156 13.74 9.92 -17.25
CA THR A 156 14.50 10.10 -18.51
C THR A 156 14.65 8.77 -19.25
N SER A 157 15.12 7.73 -18.56
CA SER A 157 15.31 6.38 -19.12
C SER A 157 13.99 5.81 -19.67
N MET A 158 12.90 5.98 -18.89
CA MET A 158 11.57 5.53 -19.28
C MET A 158 11.05 6.28 -20.51
N CYS A 159 11.15 7.61 -20.54
CA CYS A 159 10.74 8.42 -21.69
C CYS A 159 11.54 8.07 -22.95
N SER A 160 12.86 7.89 -22.85
CA SER A 160 13.71 7.46 -23.98
C SER A 160 13.33 6.08 -24.50
N THR A 161 12.87 5.18 -23.62
CA THR A 161 12.32 3.89 -24.05
C THR A 161 11.03 4.07 -24.83
N PHE A 162 10.12 4.94 -24.36
CA PHE A 162 8.85 5.21 -25.00
C PHE A 162 8.99 5.93 -26.36
N GLU A 163 9.94 6.82 -26.50
CA GLU A 163 10.27 7.46 -27.80
C GLU A 163 10.64 6.42 -28.88
N ARG A 164 11.44 5.41 -28.49
CA ARG A 164 11.85 4.32 -29.40
C ARG A 164 10.70 3.41 -29.84
N LEU A 165 9.56 3.39 -29.13
CA LEU A 165 8.39 2.58 -29.49
C LEU A 165 7.67 3.12 -30.75
N ASN A 166 7.92 4.34 -31.15
CA ASN A 166 7.36 4.98 -32.37
C ASN A 166 5.85 4.74 -32.52
N ASN A 167 5.08 5.10 -31.50
CA ASN A 167 3.63 4.96 -31.44
C ASN A 167 3.10 3.51 -31.43
N ALA A 168 3.93 2.50 -31.24
CA ALA A 168 3.47 1.11 -31.13
C ALA A 168 2.61 0.89 -29.86
N ALA A 169 1.66 -0.04 -29.95
CA ALA A 169 0.88 -0.47 -28.79
C ALA A 169 1.78 -1.19 -27.77
N HIS A 170 1.89 -0.66 -26.57
CA HIS A 170 2.84 -1.12 -25.56
C HIS A 170 2.19 -1.37 -24.18
N ASP A 171 2.63 -2.41 -23.48
CA ASP A 171 2.38 -2.58 -22.04
C ASP A 171 3.48 -1.80 -21.28
N MET A 172 3.15 -0.60 -20.82
CA MET A 172 4.12 0.27 -20.16
C MET A 172 4.44 -0.13 -18.72
N MET A 173 3.64 -1.03 -18.11
CA MET A 173 3.77 -1.36 -16.70
C MET A 173 5.11 -2.00 -16.31
N PRO A 174 5.73 -2.88 -17.14
CA PRO A 174 7.08 -3.37 -16.87
C PRO A 174 8.14 -2.26 -16.76
N ASP A 175 8.03 -1.21 -17.58
CA ASP A 175 8.99 -0.10 -17.59
C ASP A 175 8.77 0.83 -16.38
N VAL A 176 7.52 1.11 -16.05
CA VAL A 176 7.14 1.86 -14.83
C VAL A 176 7.60 1.12 -13.58
N THR A 177 7.32 -0.19 -13.50
CA THR A 177 7.74 -1.01 -12.34
C THR A 177 9.26 -1.02 -12.22
N ARG A 178 10.02 -1.08 -13.32
CA ARG A 178 11.47 -0.98 -13.29
C ARG A 178 11.93 0.37 -12.74
N ALA A 179 11.35 1.47 -13.24
CA ALA A 179 11.71 2.81 -12.79
C ALA A 179 11.46 2.99 -11.28
N VAL A 180 10.29 2.61 -10.80
CA VAL A 180 9.96 2.64 -9.35
C VAL A 180 10.88 1.70 -8.56
N THR A 181 11.17 0.49 -9.08
CA THR A 181 12.10 -0.45 -8.42
C THR A 181 13.47 0.16 -8.26
N ASN A 182 14.01 0.80 -9.30
CA ASN A 182 15.33 1.42 -9.26
C ASN A 182 15.40 2.57 -8.24
N VAL A 183 14.35 3.41 -8.16
CA VAL A 183 14.28 4.45 -7.10
C VAL A 183 14.37 3.82 -5.71
N ILE A 184 13.62 2.75 -5.47
CA ILE A 184 13.65 2.03 -4.17
C ILE A 184 15.00 1.36 -3.92
N CYS A 185 15.61 0.73 -4.95
CA CYS A 185 16.92 0.08 -4.83
C CYS A 185 18.05 1.09 -4.56
N LEU A 186 18.02 2.25 -5.21
CA LEU A 186 18.94 3.35 -4.92
C LEU A 186 18.80 3.82 -3.47
N LEU A 187 17.57 3.99 -3.00
CA LEU A 187 17.27 4.38 -1.63
C LEU A 187 17.76 3.34 -0.61
N CYS A 188 17.54 2.05 -0.87
CA CYS A 188 17.78 0.98 0.09
C CYS A 188 19.23 0.53 0.15
N PHE A 189 19.90 0.42 -1.00
CA PHE A 189 21.24 -0.17 -1.12
C PHE A 189 22.06 0.37 -2.29
N ASN A 190 21.77 1.57 -2.75
CA ASN A 190 22.53 2.33 -3.76
C ASN A 190 22.85 1.54 -5.04
N SER A 191 21.85 0.83 -5.57
CA SER A 191 21.99 0.03 -6.81
C SER A 191 20.85 0.32 -7.78
N THR A 192 21.15 0.19 -9.09
CA THR A 192 20.18 0.26 -10.18
C THR A 192 20.32 -0.95 -11.08
N TYR A 193 19.28 -1.25 -11.82
CA TYR A 193 19.19 -2.45 -12.67
C TYR A 193 18.64 -2.10 -14.04
N GLU A 194 19.18 -2.75 -15.05
CA GLU A 194 18.60 -2.79 -16.37
C GLU A 194 17.46 -3.83 -16.44
N LYS A 195 16.64 -3.72 -17.47
CA LYS A 195 15.44 -4.56 -17.64
C LYS A 195 15.78 -6.05 -17.72
N GLU A 196 16.86 -6.40 -18.38
CA GLU A 196 17.33 -7.76 -18.63
C GLU A 196 18.22 -8.31 -17.52
N ASP A 197 18.53 -7.51 -16.49
CA ASP A 197 19.37 -7.95 -15.38
C ASP A 197 18.74 -9.16 -14.66
N PRO A 198 19.47 -10.27 -14.50
CA PRO A 198 18.95 -11.49 -13.87
C PRO A 198 18.49 -11.28 -12.42
N GLU A 199 19.17 -10.43 -11.65
CA GLU A 199 18.80 -10.12 -10.27
C GLU A 199 17.49 -9.32 -10.25
N PHE A 200 17.33 -8.32 -11.13
CA PHE A 200 16.09 -7.59 -11.29
C PHE A 200 14.91 -8.49 -11.68
N GLN A 201 15.10 -9.38 -12.66
CA GLN A 201 14.07 -10.34 -13.07
C GLN A 201 13.68 -11.27 -11.91
N THR A 202 14.64 -11.67 -11.09
CA THR A 202 14.40 -12.47 -9.90
C THR A 202 13.63 -11.70 -8.84
N MET A 203 14.00 -10.42 -8.59
CA MET A 203 13.28 -9.55 -7.68
C MET A 203 11.83 -9.35 -8.12
N ARG A 204 11.60 -9.07 -9.39
CA ARG A 204 10.26 -8.94 -9.97
C ARG A 204 9.43 -10.21 -9.81
N LYS A 205 10.04 -11.38 -10.08
CA LYS A 205 9.36 -12.68 -9.99
C LYS A 205 8.92 -13.01 -8.56
N TYR A 206 9.79 -12.86 -7.57
CA TYR A 206 9.40 -13.14 -6.19
C TYR A 206 8.39 -12.12 -5.66
N SER A 207 8.53 -10.83 -5.99
CA SER A 207 7.58 -9.79 -5.58
C SER A 207 6.17 -10.09 -6.11
N GLN A 208 6.04 -10.36 -7.41
CA GLN A 208 4.78 -10.76 -8.01
C GLN A 208 4.22 -12.06 -7.41
N GLY A 209 5.09 -13.02 -7.09
CA GLY A 209 4.72 -14.26 -6.41
C GLY A 209 4.13 -14.01 -5.02
N ILE A 210 4.76 -13.15 -4.21
CA ILE A 210 4.25 -12.75 -2.89
C ILE A 210 2.86 -12.10 -3.02
N VAL A 211 2.73 -11.08 -3.88
CA VAL A 211 1.46 -10.36 -4.08
C VAL A 211 0.35 -11.30 -4.51
N ASN A 212 0.64 -12.20 -5.45
CA ASN A 212 -0.36 -13.15 -5.97
C ASN A 212 -0.78 -14.21 -4.95
N THR A 213 0.07 -14.58 -4.02
CA THR A 213 -0.21 -15.66 -3.05
C THR A 213 -0.85 -15.14 -1.77
N VAL A 214 -0.37 -14.03 -1.21
CA VAL A 214 -0.90 -13.48 0.06
C VAL A 214 -2.38 -13.09 -0.08
N ALA A 215 -2.79 -12.62 -1.25
CA ALA A 215 -4.20 -12.26 -1.49
C ALA A 215 -5.15 -13.46 -1.64
N LYS A 216 -4.63 -14.65 -1.97
CA LYS A 216 -5.45 -15.82 -2.32
C LYS A 216 -5.80 -16.72 -1.14
N ASP A 217 -5.00 -16.72 -0.07
CA ASP A 217 -5.06 -17.78 0.95
C ASP A 217 -5.42 -17.27 2.35
N SER A 218 -6.47 -16.43 2.40
CA SER A 218 -6.99 -15.89 3.67
C SER A 218 -7.46 -16.97 4.67
N LEU A 219 -7.75 -18.19 4.22
CA LEU A 219 -8.20 -19.27 5.10
C LEU A 219 -7.10 -19.75 6.07
N ILE A 220 -5.84 -19.77 5.65
CA ILE A 220 -4.70 -20.12 6.51
C ILE A 220 -4.53 -19.06 7.62
N ASP A 221 -4.80 -17.80 7.32
CA ASP A 221 -4.71 -16.70 8.28
C ASP A 221 -5.88 -16.65 9.26
N ILE A 222 -7.00 -17.28 8.87
CA ILE A 222 -8.18 -17.46 9.73
C ILE A 222 -8.06 -18.73 10.57
N PHE A 223 -7.56 -19.80 9.96
CA PHE A 223 -7.40 -21.13 10.57
C PHE A 223 -5.93 -21.58 10.46
N PRO A 224 -5.04 -21.15 11.37
CA PRO A 224 -3.60 -21.41 11.27
C PRO A 224 -3.20 -22.88 11.20
N TRP A 225 -4.03 -23.79 11.70
CA TRP A 225 -3.80 -25.24 11.63
C TRP A 225 -3.83 -25.78 10.19
N LEU A 226 -4.43 -25.05 9.21
CA LEU A 226 -4.41 -25.42 7.81
C LEU A 226 -2.99 -25.39 7.19
N GLN A 227 -2.04 -24.67 7.80
CA GLN A 227 -0.63 -24.65 7.34
C GLN A 227 0.06 -26.02 7.39
N PHE A 228 -0.45 -26.97 8.18
CA PHE A 228 0.09 -28.32 8.30
C PHE A 228 -0.39 -29.26 7.19
N PHE A 229 -1.33 -28.84 6.37
CA PHE A 229 -1.80 -29.58 5.21
C PHE A 229 -1.14 -29.07 3.92
N PRO A 230 -1.03 -29.93 2.87
CA PRO A 230 -0.49 -29.51 1.58
C PRO A 230 -1.24 -28.29 1.03
N ASN A 231 -0.50 -27.24 0.70
CA ASN A 231 -1.03 -26.01 0.16
C ASN A 231 -0.02 -25.39 -0.81
N GLU A 232 -0.36 -25.38 -2.09
CA GLU A 232 0.49 -24.91 -3.16
C GLU A 232 0.79 -23.39 -3.05
N ASN A 233 -0.22 -22.58 -2.66
CA ASN A 233 0.00 -21.15 -2.48
C ASN A 233 0.97 -20.86 -1.33
N LEU A 234 0.83 -21.56 -0.19
CA LEU A 234 1.76 -21.42 0.93
C LEU A 234 3.17 -21.89 0.57
N HIS A 235 3.31 -22.96 -0.23
CA HIS A 235 4.58 -23.42 -0.71
C HIS A 235 5.25 -22.38 -1.62
N THR A 236 4.51 -21.85 -2.59
CA THR A 236 4.97 -20.77 -3.48
C THR A 236 5.35 -19.51 -2.69
N LEU A 237 4.55 -19.12 -1.69
CA LEU A 237 4.88 -17.99 -0.82
C LEU A 237 6.21 -18.19 -0.10
N LYS A 238 6.42 -19.37 0.50
CA LYS A 238 7.68 -19.72 1.19
C LYS A 238 8.89 -19.68 0.26
N GLN A 239 8.76 -20.18 -0.98
CA GLN A 239 9.81 -20.09 -1.98
C GLN A 239 10.15 -18.65 -2.37
N CYS A 240 9.13 -17.81 -2.60
CA CYS A 240 9.33 -16.40 -2.91
C CYS A 240 10.00 -15.65 -1.76
N ILE A 241 9.58 -15.90 -0.52
CA ILE A 241 10.20 -15.33 0.68
C ILE A 241 11.66 -15.78 0.81
N ALA A 242 11.96 -17.05 0.63
CA ALA A 242 13.33 -17.56 0.70
C ALA A 242 14.25 -16.90 -0.36
N THR A 243 13.74 -16.69 -1.59
CA THR A 243 14.46 -15.99 -2.65
C THR A 243 14.71 -14.54 -2.28
N ARG A 244 13.69 -13.82 -1.81
CA ARG A 244 13.80 -12.43 -1.32
C ARG A 244 14.86 -12.34 -0.22
N ASP A 245 14.73 -13.18 0.78
CA ASP A 245 15.60 -13.16 1.96
C ASP A 245 17.05 -13.45 1.61
N SER A 246 17.30 -14.37 0.66
CA SER A 246 18.66 -14.66 0.16
C SER A 246 19.29 -13.43 -0.50
N ILE A 247 18.55 -12.71 -1.36
CA ILE A 247 19.05 -11.50 -2.04
C ILE A 247 19.32 -10.39 -1.02
N LEU A 248 18.36 -10.10 -0.15
CA LEU A 248 18.48 -9.00 0.81
C LEU A 248 19.54 -9.28 1.88
N GLN A 249 19.69 -10.52 2.32
CA GLN A 249 20.73 -10.90 3.26
C GLN A 249 22.12 -10.71 2.64
N LYS A 250 22.32 -11.16 1.38
CA LYS A 250 23.58 -10.93 0.67
C LYS A 250 23.92 -9.44 0.59
N LYS A 251 22.98 -8.59 0.17
CA LYS A 251 23.20 -7.15 0.11
C LYS A 251 23.49 -6.53 1.48
N PHE A 252 22.85 -7.02 2.52
CA PHE A 252 23.10 -6.57 3.89
C PHE A 252 24.52 -6.94 4.36
N GLU A 253 24.97 -8.19 4.12
CA GLU A 253 26.32 -8.62 4.48
C GLU A 253 27.39 -7.86 3.68
N ASP A 254 27.16 -7.58 2.40
CA ASP A 254 28.05 -6.77 1.56
C ASP A 254 28.17 -5.36 2.12
N HIS A 255 27.07 -4.71 2.57
CA HIS A 255 27.10 -3.40 3.22
C HIS A 255 27.83 -3.42 4.56
N LYS A 256 27.59 -4.47 5.36
CA LYS A 256 28.24 -4.66 6.66
C LYS A 256 29.75 -4.83 6.53
N ALA A 257 30.19 -5.59 5.52
CA ALA A 257 31.62 -5.84 5.24
C ALA A 257 32.34 -4.56 4.74
N ASN A 258 31.65 -3.72 3.98
CA ASN A 258 32.19 -2.50 3.38
C ASN A 258 31.80 -1.21 4.13
N TYR A 259 31.26 -1.34 5.34
CA TYR A 259 30.76 -0.19 6.11
C TYR A 259 31.87 0.81 6.41
N SER A 260 31.60 2.08 6.13
CA SER A 260 32.43 3.23 6.55
C SER A 260 31.54 4.28 7.22
N SER A 261 32.00 4.89 8.31
CA SER A 261 31.25 5.92 9.04
C SER A 261 30.82 7.12 8.17
N ASP A 262 31.56 7.36 7.08
CA ASP A 262 31.34 8.49 6.16
C ASP A 262 30.41 8.14 5.00
N SER A 263 30.06 6.85 4.84
CA SER A 263 29.24 6.35 3.72
C SER A 263 27.75 6.17 4.07
N ALA A 264 27.09 7.21 4.60
CA ALA A 264 25.64 7.16 4.86
C ALA A 264 24.81 7.46 3.58
N ASN A 265 25.07 6.73 2.48
CA ASN A 265 24.51 7.02 1.17
C ASN A 265 23.22 6.25 0.84
N ASP A 266 22.82 5.30 1.68
CA ASP A 266 21.60 4.49 1.53
C ASP A 266 21.06 4.06 2.91
N LEU A 267 19.88 3.43 2.87
CA LEU A 267 19.16 3.05 4.07
C LEU A 267 19.92 2.00 4.90
N PHE A 268 20.55 0.99 4.27
CA PHE A 268 21.33 0.00 5.01
C PHE A 268 22.47 0.64 5.79
N ASN A 269 23.20 1.56 5.19
CA ASN A 269 24.30 2.29 5.86
C ASN A 269 23.78 3.16 7.02
N ILE A 270 22.63 3.83 6.86
CA ILE A 270 22.02 4.61 7.94
C ILE A 270 21.59 3.72 9.11
N LEU A 271 20.98 2.57 8.82
CA LEU A 271 20.55 1.62 9.85
C LEU A 271 21.74 0.99 10.57
N LEU A 272 22.82 0.63 9.85
CA LEU A 272 24.08 0.15 10.42
C LEU A 272 24.72 1.20 11.34
N LYS A 273 24.81 2.45 10.87
CA LYS A 273 25.34 3.58 11.67
C LYS A 273 24.56 3.77 12.97
N ALA A 274 23.23 3.72 12.89
CA ALA A 274 22.38 3.86 14.06
C ALA A 274 22.60 2.71 15.06
N LYS A 275 22.74 1.47 14.58
CA LYS A 275 23.02 0.31 15.42
C LYS A 275 24.36 0.41 16.11
N MET A 276 25.43 0.70 15.37
CA MET A 276 26.79 0.83 15.92
C MET A 276 26.92 1.97 16.94
N ASN A 277 26.31 3.12 16.67
CA ASN A 277 26.27 4.23 17.62
C ASN A 277 25.54 3.84 18.91
N ALA A 278 24.52 3.01 18.81
CA ALA A 278 23.78 2.52 19.96
C ALA A 278 24.58 1.54 20.82
N GLU A 279 25.31 0.63 20.17
CA GLU A 279 26.19 -0.33 20.83
C GLU A 279 27.35 0.38 21.57
N ASN A 280 27.95 1.41 20.93
CA ASN A 280 29.07 2.16 21.50
C ASN A 280 28.69 3.06 22.68
N ASN A 281 27.45 3.56 22.73
CA ASN A 281 27.03 4.54 23.75
C ASN A 281 26.30 3.92 24.94
N ASN A 282 26.22 2.59 25.07
CA ASN A 282 25.42 1.88 26.11
C ASN A 282 24.01 2.49 26.27
N SER A 283 23.46 3.03 25.18
CA SER A 283 22.22 3.81 25.20
C SER A 283 20.99 2.91 25.18
N SER A 284 19.82 3.49 25.49
CA SER A 284 18.49 2.86 25.43
C SER A 284 18.14 2.14 24.12
N VAL A 285 18.99 2.25 23.10
CA VAL A 285 18.88 1.56 21.81
C VAL A 285 19.26 0.08 21.93
N HIS A 286 20.17 -0.26 22.83
CA HIS A 286 20.46 -1.65 23.18
C HIS A 286 19.21 -2.29 23.84
N GLU A 287 18.45 -1.51 24.61
CA GLU A 287 17.14 -1.91 25.15
C GLU A 287 16.06 -1.99 24.08
N ALA A 288 16.18 -1.25 22.96
CA ALA A 288 15.22 -1.29 21.87
C ALA A 288 15.33 -2.54 20.97
N GLY A 289 16.41 -3.35 21.09
CA GLY A 289 16.54 -4.66 20.47
C GLY A 289 16.56 -4.64 18.92
N LEU A 290 17.15 -3.60 18.29
CA LEU A 290 17.31 -3.56 16.83
C LEU A 290 18.35 -4.59 16.37
N THR A 291 17.88 -5.69 15.77
CA THR A 291 18.74 -6.78 15.26
C THR A 291 18.97 -6.64 13.77
N ASP A 292 19.93 -7.42 13.23
CA ASP A 292 20.19 -7.51 11.79
C ASP A 292 18.91 -7.90 11.02
N ASP A 293 18.11 -8.82 11.57
CA ASP A 293 16.78 -9.16 11.01
C ASP A 293 15.85 -7.96 10.89
N HIS A 294 15.83 -7.04 11.86
CA HIS A 294 15.00 -5.82 11.75
C HIS A 294 15.46 -4.95 10.58
N MET A 295 16.76 -4.83 10.34
CA MET A 295 17.30 -4.03 9.25
C MET A 295 16.97 -4.66 7.88
N VAL A 296 17.19 -5.96 7.73
CA VAL A 296 16.85 -6.70 6.51
C VAL A 296 15.35 -6.65 6.24
N MET A 297 14.51 -6.85 7.28
CA MET A 297 13.04 -6.79 7.12
C MET A 297 12.54 -5.36 6.88
N THR A 298 13.21 -4.33 7.36
CA THR A 298 12.90 -2.94 7.01
C THR A 298 13.05 -2.70 5.51
N VAL A 299 14.17 -3.15 4.94
CA VAL A 299 14.40 -3.01 3.49
C VAL A 299 13.42 -3.86 2.70
N ALA A 300 13.10 -5.08 3.18
CA ALA A 300 12.06 -5.92 2.58
C ALA A 300 10.68 -5.24 2.56
N ASP A 301 10.35 -4.54 3.63
CA ASP A 301 9.10 -3.77 3.78
C ASP A 301 9.04 -2.60 2.79
N ILE A 302 10.10 -1.79 2.76
CA ILE A 302 10.20 -0.61 1.87
C ILE A 302 10.17 -1.04 0.40
N PHE A 303 10.89 -2.11 0.07
CA PHE A 303 10.89 -2.66 -1.28
C PHE A 303 9.50 -3.18 -1.69
N GLY A 304 8.91 -4.05 -0.87
CA GLY A 304 7.60 -4.66 -1.17
C GLY A 304 6.47 -3.62 -1.22
N ALA A 305 6.45 -2.69 -0.26
CA ALA A 305 5.42 -1.66 -0.20
C ALA A 305 5.62 -0.56 -1.25
N GLY A 306 6.86 -0.10 -1.47
CA GLY A 306 7.16 1.02 -2.36
C GLY A 306 6.97 0.70 -3.84
N VAL A 307 7.44 -0.47 -4.29
CA VAL A 307 7.38 -0.83 -5.71
C VAL A 307 5.94 -1.07 -6.16
N GLU A 308 5.19 -1.91 -5.44
CA GLU A 308 3.88 -2.34 -5.89
C GLU A 308 2.83 -1.24 -5.82
N THR A 309 2.83 -0.45 -4.73
CA THR A 309 1.82 0.58 -4.51
C THR A 309 1.98 1.77 -5.44
N SER A 310 3.20 2.29 -5.61
CA SER A 310 3.47 3.41 -6.52
C SER A 310 3.20 3.06 -7.97
N SER A 311 3.66 1.87 -8.41
CA SER A 311 3.39 1.38 -9.77
C SER A 311 1.89 1.23 -10.02
N THR A 312 1.13 0.70 -9.06
CA THR A 312 -0.33 0.54 -9.15
C THR A 312 -1.04 1.90 -9.21
N ALA A 313 -0.67 2.85 -8.34
CA ALA A 313 -1.23 4.20 -8.35
C ALA A 313 -0.99 4.91 -9.69
N PHE A 314 0.22 4.75 -10.23
CA PHE A 314 0.56 5.31 -11.54
C PHE A 314 -0.22 4.64 -12.69
N ALA A 315 -0.42 3.32 -12.63
CA ALA A 315 -1.25 2.61 -13.60
C ALA A 315 -2.69 3.15 -13.61
N TRP A 316 -3.27 3.38 -12.43
CA TRP A 316 -4.59 4.00 -12.33
C TRP A 316 -4.61 5.42 -12.88
N MET A 317 -3.57 6.23 -12.63
CA MET A 317 -3.41 7.55 -13.24
C MET A 317 -3.53 7.46 -14.76
N ILE A 318 -2.77 6.58 -15.40
CA ILE A 318 -2.78 6.40 -16.87
C ILE A 318 -4.15 5.94 -17.37
N ILE A 319 -4.80 4.99 -16.69
CA ILE A 319 -6.14 4.52 -17.07
C ILE A 319 -7.14 5.67 -17.06
N TYR A 320 -7.18 6.45 -15.98
CA TYR A 320 -8.11 7.58 -15.88
C TYR A 320 -7.81 8.69 -16.91
N LEU A 321 -6.54 8.97 -17.19
CA LEU A 321 -6.16 9.94 -18.24
C LEU A 321 -6.55 9.48 -19.65
N ILE A 322 -6.56 8.19 -19.91
CA ILE A 322 -7.06 7.60 -21.16
C ILE A 322 -8.58 7.77 -21.28
N HIS A 323 -9.32 7.56 -20.20
CA HIS A 323 -10.77 7.73 -20.17
C HIS A 323 -11.21 9.19 -20.15
N HIS A 324 -10.31 10.11 -19.73
CA HIS A 324 -10.57 11.54 -19.58
C HIS A 324 -9.53 12.37 -20.33
N PRO A 325 -9.54 12.33 -21.68
CA PRO A 325 -8.56 13.05 -22.49
C PRO A 325 -8.62 14.57 -22.28
N GLU A 326 -9.76 15.12 -21.85
CA GLU A 326 -9.91 16.52 -21.48
C GLU A 326 -9.11 16.87 -20.21
N VAL A 327 -9.01 15.97 -19.23
CA VAL A 327 -8.18 16.13 -18.02
C VAL A 327 -6.70 16.07 -18.42
N GLN A 328 -6.32 15.09 -19.25
CA GLN A 328 -4.96 14.98 -19.75
C GLN A 328 -4.53 16.26 -20.47
N LYS A 329 -5.40 16.82 -21.32
CA LYS A 329 -5.13 18.06 -22.07
C LYS A 329 -4.93 19.25 -21.13
N LYS A 330 -5.75 19.42 -20.10
CA LYS A 330 -5.58 20.49 -19.10
C LYS A 330 -4.24 20.38 -18.35
N ILE A 331 -3.82 19.16 -17.97
CA ILE A 331 -2.51 18.95 -17.35
C ILE A 331 -1.39 19.33 -18.33
N GLN A 332 -1.53 18.97 -19.61
CA GLN A 332 -0.54 19.33 -20.64
C GLN A 332 -0.46 20.86 -20.84
N GLU A 333 -1.59 21.56 -20.86
CA GLU A 333 -1.64 23.03 -20.94
C GLU A 333 -0.99 23.68 -19.70
N GLU A 334 -1.19 23.10 -18.52
CA GLU A 334 -0.54 23.57 -17.28
C GLU A 334 0.98 23.34 -17.32
N ILE A 335 1.45 22.20 -17.83
CA ILE A 335 2.87 21.91 -18.02
C ILE A 335 3.48 22.90 -19.03
N ASP A 336 2.82 23.12 -20.16
CA ASP A 336 3.30 24.00 -21.21
C ASP A 336 3.46 25.45 -20.71
N SER A 337 2.52 25.91 -19.89
CA SER A 337 2.52 27.28 -19.34
C SER A 337 3.55 27.49 -18.23
N ASN A 338 3.80 26.50 -17.37
CA ASN A 338 4.65 26.66 -16.19
C ASN A 338 6.08 26.14 -16.39
N ILE A 339 6.26 25.13 -17.23
CA ILE A 339 7.54 24.43 -17.43
C ILE A 339 8.06 24.66 -18.84
N GLY A 340 7.18 24.56 -19.83
CA GLY A 340 7.52 24.62 -21.26
C GLY A 340 8.23 23.35 -21.74
N PHE A 341 9.06 23.50 -22.81
CA PHE A 341 9.77 22.40 -23.47
C PHE A 341 11.29 22.49 -23.33
N GLU A 342 11.82 23.63 -22.88
CA GLU A 342 13.27 23.90 -22.78
C GLU A 342 13.93 23.19 -21.56
N ARG A 343 13.13 22.79 -20.61
CA ARG A 343 13.60 22.10 -19.41
C ARG A 343 12.64 20.98 -19.00
N THR A 344 13.16 20.08 -18.20
CA THR A 344 12.37 18.98 -17.63
C THR A 344 11.68 19.40 -16.31
N PRO A 345 10.54 18.75 -15.98
CA PRO A 345 9.85 18.97 -14.71
C PRO A 345 10.72 18.65 -13.49
N LYS A 346 10.55 19.43 -12.42
CA LYS A 346 11.22 19.29 -11.12
C LYS A 346 10.22 19.41 -9.99
N MET A 347 10.59 18.98 -8.78
CA MET A 347 9.73 19.14 -7.59
C MET A 347 9.44 20.60 -7.24
N SER A 348 10.34 21.52 -7.58
CA SER A 348 10.11 22.97 -7.43
C SER A 348 8.93 23.50 -8.24
N ASP A 349 8.52 22.80 -9.31
CA ASP A 349 7.38 23.19 -10.13
C ASP A 349 6.03 22.85 -9.50
N LYS A 350 6.02 21.94 -8.51
CA LYS A 350 4.82 21.40 -7.89
C LYS A 350 3.88 22.49 -7.36
N GLY A 351 4.44 23.57 -6.81
CA GLY A 351 3.64 24.67 -6.27
C GLY A 351 2.77 25.41 -7.30
N ASN A 352 3.15 25.35 -8.59
CA ASN A 352 2.45 25.99 -9.69
C ASN A 352 1.61 25.01 -10.55
N MET A 353 1.67 23.71 -10.23
CA MET A 353 0.98 22.65 -10.96
C MET A 353 -0.32 22.25 -10.23
N ASN A 354 -1.26 23.19 -10.15
CA ASN A 354 -2.48 23.06 -9.35
C ASN A 354 -3.38 21.92 -9.85
N PHE A 355 -3.61 21.86 -11.17
CA PHE A 355 -4.50 20.88 -11.76
C PHE A 355 -3.91 19.46 -11.75
N LEU A 356 -2.60 19.33 -11.96
CA LEU A 356 -1.91 18.05 -11.83
C LEU A 356 -1.96 17.55 -10.37
N ASN A 357 -1.70 18.41 -9.38
CA ASN A 357 -1.82 18.03 -7.96
C ASN A 357 -3.24 17.58 -7.63
N ALA A 358 -4.25 18.33 -8.06
CA ALA A 358 -5.67 17.98 -7.88
C ALA A 358 -6.00 16.62 -8.52
N THR A 359 -5.46 16.35 -9.72
CA THR A 359 -5.65 15.09 -10.43
C THR A 359 -5.02 13.91 -9.67
N ILE A 360 -3.80 14.06 -9.13
CA ILE A 360 -3.15 13.04 -8.30
C ILE A 360 -4.01 12.73 -7.07
N HIS A 361 -4.58 13.75 -6.42
CA HIS A 361 -5.42 13.55 -5.23
C HIS A 361 -6.73 12.84 -5.58
N GLU A 362 -7.33 13.18 -6.71
CA GLU A 362 -8.56 12.52 -7.15
C GLU A 362 -8.33 11.05 -7.52
N ILE A 363 -7.20 10.71 -8.15
CA ILE A 363 -6.83 9.30 -8.40
C ILE A 363 -6.70 8.53 -7.08
N LEU A 364 -6.00 9.09 -6.10
CA LEU A 364 -5.83 8.45 -4.79
C LEU A 364 -7.14 8.34 -3.99
N ARG A 365 -8.14 9.18 -4.29
CA ARG A 365 -9.49 9.08 -3.73
C ARG A 365 -10.32 8.01 -4.43
N ILE A 366 -10.46 8.12 -5.76
CA ILE A 366 -11.42 7.30 -6.53
C ILE A 366 -10.92 5.86 -6.71
N GLN A 367 -9.59 5.66 -6.75
CA GLN A 367 -8.97 4.33 -6.81
C GLN A 367 -7.93 4.16 -5.70
N PRO A 368 -8.37 4.07 -4.44
CA PRO A 368 -7.44 3.84 -3.34
C PRO A 368 -6.71 2.51 -3.57
N VAL A 369 -5.37 2.58 -3.65
CA VAL A 369 -4.52 1.41 -3.90
C VAL A 369 -4.74 0.31 -2.86
N SER A 370 -4.96 0.69 -1.60
CA SER A 370 -5.36 -0.21 -0.50
C SER A 370 -6.80 0.08 -0.10
N PRO A 371 -7.81 -0.49 -0.77
CA PRO A 371 -9.22 -0.19 -0.51
C PRO A 371 -9.68 -0.64 0.88
N LEU A 372 -8.99 -1.61 1.48
CA LEU A 372 -9.04 -1.93 2.91
C LEU A 372 -7.64 -1.63 3.47
N LEU A 373 -7.56 -0.80 4.51
CA LEU A 373 -6.29 -0.58 5.19
C LEU A 373 -5.80 -1.89 5.83
N ILE A 374 -4.48 -2.00 6.04
CA ILE A 374 -3.93 -3.16 6.78
C ILE A 374 -4.66 -3.27 8.13
N PRO A 375 -5.25 -4.41 8.45
CA PRO A 375 -6.08 -4.57 9.64
C PRO A 375 -5.36 -4.19 10.93
N HIS A 376 -6.09 -3.57 11.84
CA HIS A 376 -5.63 -3.23 13.18
C HIS A 376 -6.13 -4.24 14.21
N VAL A 377 -5.57 -4.20 15.44
CA VAL A 377 -6.06 -4.96 16.59
C VAL A 377 -6.11 -4.05 17.81
N ALA A 378 -7.19 -4.15 18.55
CA ALA A 378 -7.34 -3.49 19.85
C ALA A 378 -6.40 -4.12 20.88
N LEU A 379 -5.45 -3.34 21.41
CA LEU A 379 -4.48 -3.79 22.43
C LEU A 379 -5.02 -3.77 23.85
N ALA A 380 -6.15 -3.08 24.05
CA ALA A 380 -6.89 -2.99 25.30
C ALA A 380 -8.38 -2.89 25.01
N ASP A 381 -9.22 -3.11 26.02
CA ASP A 381 -10.65 -2.80 25.94
C ASP A 381 -10.85 -1.31 25.65
N SER A 382 -11.76 -0.99 24.76
CA SER A 382 -12.00 0.38 24.29
C SER A 382 -13.43 0.55 23.75
N SER A 383 -13.67 1.64 23.04
CA SER A 383 -14.92 1.88 22.32
C SER A 383 -14.65 2.48 20.94
N ILE A 384 -15.64 2.36 20.05
CA ILE A 384 -15.74 3.10 18.76
C ILE A 384 -17.15 3.63 18.70
N GLY A 385 -17.31 4.96 18.72
CA GLY A 385 -18.61 5.58 19.00
C GLY A 385 -19.20 5.05 20.31
N ASP A 386 -20.47 4.65 20.26
CA ASP A 386 -21.21 4.10 21.41
C ASP A 386 -21.00 2.58 21.62
N TYR A 387 -20.09 1.96 20.84
CA TYR A 387 -19.92 0.51 20.90
C TYR A 387 -18.67 0.13 21.68
N THR A 388 -18.82 -0.86 22.55
CA THR A 388 -17.70 -1.49 23.27
C THR A 388 -16.89 -2.38 22.33
N ILE A 389 -15.57 -2.23 22.36
CA ILE A 389 -14.63 -2.98 21.54
C ILE A 389 -13.65 -3.72 22.50
N PRO A 390 -13.83 -5.03 22.68
CA PRO A 390 -12.94 -5.82 23.53
C PRO A 390 -11.51 -5.85 23.01
N LYS A 391 -10.54 -6.02 23.92
CA LYS A 391 -9.15 -6.32 23.58
C LYS A 391 -9.08 -7.52 22.61
N GLY A 392 -8.18 -7.47 21.65
CA GLY A 392 -8.00 -8.53 20.63
C GLY A 392 -8.96 -8.43 19.45
N THR A 393 -9.95 -7.52 19.47
CA THR A 393 -10.82 -7.28 18.32
C THR A 393 -10.01 -6.84 17.11
N ARG A 394 -10.18 -7.52 15.97
CA ARG A 394 -9.64 -7.09 14.67
C ARG A 394 -10.48 -5.92 14.16
N VAL A 395 -9.82 -4.87 13.66
CA VAL A 395 -10.48 -3.68 13.12
C VAL A 395 -10.10 -3.51 11.65
N ILE A 396 -11.09 -3.59 10.78
CA ILE A 396 -10.96 -3.44 9.34
C ILE A 396 -11.54 -2.08 8.96
N ILE A 397 -10.74 -1.23 8.34
CA ILE A 397 -11.18 0.09 7.87
C ILE A 397 -11.38 0.01 6.36
N ASN A 398 -12.61 0.17 5.92
CA ASN A 398 -12.98 0.17 4.52
C ASN A 398 -12.77 1.58 3.93
N LEU A 399 -11.53 1.83 3.47
CA LEU A 399 -11.14 3.10 2.88
C LEU A 399 -11.95 3.40 1.62
N TRP A 400 -12.27 2.36 0.82
CA TRP A 400 -13.13 2.50 -0.35
C TRP A 400 -14.47 3.14 0.01
N ALA A 401 -15.19 2.58 0.99
CA ALA A 401 -16.48 3.12 1.40
C ALA A 401 -16.38 4.56 1.94
N ILE A 402 -15.27 4.88 2.62
CA ILE A 402 -15.00 6.24 3.13
C ILE A 402 -14.80 7.22 1.98
N HIS A 403 -14.04 6.82 0.96
CA HIS A 403 -13.75 7.66 -0.21
C HIS A 403 -14.92 7.74 -1.20
N HIS A 404 -15.93 6.87 -1.07
CA HIS A 404 -17.14 6.83 -1.91
C HIS A 404 -18.41 7.13 -1.11
N ASP A 405 -18.30 7.76 0.06
CA ASP A 405 -19.46 8.17 0.85
C ASP A 405 -20.15 9.39 0.20
N GLU A 406 -21.38 9.20 -0.28
CA GLU A 406 -22.20 10.25 -0.93
C GLU A 406 -22.47 11.46 -0.01
N LYS A 407 -22.36 11.28 1.31
CA LYS A 407 -22.53 12.38 2.28
C LYS A 407 -21.32 13.31 2.31
N GLU A 408 -20.15 12.80 1.96
CA GLU A 408 -18.87 13.51 2.00
C GLU A 408 -18.43 13.96 0.60
N TRP A 409 -18.79 13.19 -0.43
CA TRP A 409 -18.36 13.40 -1.79
C TRP A 409 -19.56 13.49 -2.74
N LYS A 410 -19.72 14.62 -3.39
CA LYS A 410 -20.77 14.77 -4.41
C LYS A 410 -20.43 13.89 -5.62
N ASN A 411 -21.36 13.02 -6.06
CA ASN A 411 -21.12 12.06 -7.15
C ASN A 411 -19.80 11.29 -6.96
N PRO A 412 -19.64 10.48 -5.90
CA PRO A 412 -18.34 9.92 -5.50
C PRO A 412 -17.70 9.01 -6.56
N ASP A 413 -18.49 8.40 -7.44
CA ASP A 413 -18.01 7.52 -8.51
C ASP A 413 -17.54 8.30 -9.76
N ALA A 414 -17.78 9.61 -9.82
CA ALA A 414 -17.29 10.45 -10.90
C ALA A 414 -15.85 10.91 -10.62
N PHE A 415 -14.99 10.77 -11.65
CA PHE A 415 -13.64 11.31 -11.63
C PHE A 415 -13.66 12.82 -11.88
N ASP A 416 -13.36 13.59 -10.87
CA ASP A 416 -13.43 15.06 -10.92
C ASP A 416 -12.27 15.69 -10.12
N PRO A 417 -11.15 16.03 -10.77
CA PRO A 417 -10.06 16.77 -10.11
C PRO A 417 -10.49 18.11 -9.49
N GLY A 418 -11.58 18.70 -9.98
CA GLY A 418 -12.11 19.96 -9.45
C GLY A 418 -12.44 19.93 -7.96
N ARG A 419 -12.64 18.73 -7.37
CA ARG A 419 -12.85 18.56 -5.92
C ARG A 419 -11.70 19.08 -5.06
N PHE A 420 -10.51 19.12 -5.63
CA PHE A 420 -9.27 19.52 -4.99
C PHE A 420 -8.76 20.88 -5.49
N LEU A 421 -9.65 21.68 -6.05
CA LEU A 421 -9.40 23.07 -6.43
C LEU A 421 -10.37 24.00 -5.69
N ASP A 422 -9.89 25.19 -5.32
CA ASP A 422 -10.74 26.27 -4.84
C ASP A 422 -11.40 27.03 -6.01
N GLU A 423 -12.16 28.09 -5.66
CA GLU A 423 -12.86 28.92 -6.65
C GLU A 423 -11.92 29.64 -7.62
N ASP A 424 -10.67 29.90 -7.21
CA ASP A 424 -9.62 30.50 -8.02
C ASP A 424 -8.82 29.48 -8.85
N GLY A 425 -9.19 28.18 -8.79
CA GLY A 425 -8.49 27.10 -9.47
C GLY A 425 -7.17 26.70 -8.81
N LYS A 426 -6.90 27.13 -7.60
CA LYS A 426 -5.70 26.74 -6.84
C LYS A 426 -5.94 25.42 -6.13
N TYR A 427 -4.89 24.62 -6.11
CA TYR A 427 -4.91 23.33 -5.42
C TYR A 427 -5.10 23.49 -3.90
N VAL A 428 -6.05 22.72 -3.37
CA VAL A 428 -6.29 22.55 -1.93
C VAL A 428 -6.14 21.08 -1.57
N CYS A 429 -5.40 20.79 -0.50
CA CYS A 429 -5.02 19.41 -0.14
C CYS A 429 -6.23 18.49 0.09
N SER A 430 -7.26 18.97 0.77
CA SER A 430 -8.62 18.42 0.82
C SER A 430 -9.51 19.29 1.71
N SER A 431 -10.71 19.54 1.28
CA SER A 431 -11.78 20.11 2.10
C SER A 431 -12.53 19.04 2.91
N SER A 432 -12.38 17.76 2.58
CA SER A 432 -13.08 16.64 3.23
C SER A 432 -12.22 15.91 4.25
N GLU A 433 -12.78 15.73 5.44
CA GLU A 433 -12.19 14.90 6.49
C GLU A 433 -12.17 13.41 6.16
N SER A 434 -12.88 12.99 5.11
CA SER A 434 -12.92 11.60 4.65
C SER A 434 -11.78 11.26 3.69
N TYR A 435 -10.88 12.19 3.35
CA TYR A 435 -9.73 11.94 2.50
C TYR A 435 -8.55 11.35 3.30
N LEU A 436 -8.35 10.04 3.22
CA LEU A 436 -7.36 9.29 4.02
C LEU A 436 -6.54 8.30 3.17
N PRO A 437 -6.02 8.64 1.98
CA PRO A 437 -5.44 7.67 1.04
C PRO A 437 -4.21 6.92 1.59
N PHE A 438 -3.51 7.49 2.56
CA PHE A 438 -2.35 6.91 3.23
C PHE A 438 -2.63 6.46 4.67
N GLY A 439 -3.92 6.37 5.04
CA GLY A 439 -4.32 6.15 6.43
C GLY A 439 -4.06 7.39 7.30
N ALA A 440 -3.97 7.20 8.61
CA ALA A 440 -3.69 8.29 9.55
C ALA A 440 -3.07 7.77 10.86
N GLY A 441 -2.50 8.68 11.66
CA GLY A 441 -2.06 8.44 13.03
C GLY A 441 -0.84 7.52 13.15
N THR A 442 -0.85 6.67 14.17
CA THR A 442 0.31 5.86 14.59
C THR A 442 0.87 4.96 13.47
N ARG A 443 0.01 4.45 12.59
CA ARG A 443 0.33 3.53 11.49
C ARG A 443 0.19 4.18 10.11
N VAL A 444 0.22 5.51 10.02
CA VAL A 444 0.21 6.23 8.74
C VAL A 444 1.33 5.76 7.82
N CYS A 445 1.12 5.77 6.51
CA CYS A 445 2.11 5.33 5.52
C CYS A 445 3.43 6.11 5.68
N LEU A 446 4.55 5.39 5.70
CA LEU A 446 5.89 5.99 5.75
C LEU A 446 6.34 6.56 4.39
N GLY A 447 5.84 5.95 3.30
CA GLY A 447 6.23 6.28 1.93
C GLY A 447 5.36 7.35 1.27
N GLU A 448 4.45 8.02 1.99
CA GLU A 448 3.52 9.01 1.40
C GLU A 448 4.25 10.07 0.58
N MET A 449 5.33 10.65 1.14
CA MET A 449 6.09 11.69 0.46
C MET A 449 6.72 11.17 -0.84
N LEU A 450 7.38 10.02 -0.79
CA LEU A 450 8.01 9.40 -1.96
C LEU A 450 6.98 9.07 -3.04
N ALA A 451 5.85 8.43 -2.67
CA ALA A 451 4.79 8.09 -3.61
C ALA A 451 4.20 9.33 -4.32
N ARG A 452 4.01 10.43 -3.58
CA ARG A 452 3.54 11.69 -4.17
C ARG A 452 4.57 12.33 -5.10
N MET A 453 5.86 12.24 -4.78
CA MET A 453 6.95 12.70 -5.66
C MET A 453 7.00 11.87 -6.95
N GLU A 454 6.94 10.56 -6.85
CA GLU A 454 6.93 9.66 -8.01
C GLU A 454 5.73 9.92 -8.92
N LEU A 455 4.52 10.00 -8.36
CA LEU A 455 3.31 10.29 -9.14
C LEU A 455 3.41 11.65 -9.85
N PHE A 456 3.90 12.67 -9.15
CA PHE A 456 4.06 14.00 -9.73
C PHE A 456 5.10 14.02 -10.85
N LEU A 457 6.30 13.54 -10.59
CA LEU A 457 7.40 13.60 -11.54
C LEU A 457 7.16 12.69 -12.76
N PHE A 458 6.79 11.42 -12.55
CA PHE A 458 6.54 10.52 -13.68
C PHE A 458 5.38 11.00 -14.55
N THR A 459 4.29 11.51 -13.96
CA THR A 459 3.15 12.03 -14.73
C THR A 459 3.54 13.28 -15.51
N SER A 460 4.21 14.25 -14.89
CA SER A 460 4.62 15.48 -15.55
C SER A 460 5.64 15.22 -16.67
N TRP A 461 6.61 14.32 -16.49
CA TRP A 461 7.60 13.94 -17.48
C TRP A 461 6.97 13.27 -18.71
N ILE A 462 6.03 12.33 -18.48
CA ILE A 462 5.34 11.65 -19.59
C ILE A 462 4.43 12.61 -20.33
N LEU A 463 3.62 13.41 -19.63
CA LEU A 463 2.67 14.30 -20.26
C LEU A 463 3.31 15.54 -20.90
N GLN A 464 4.53 15.92 -20.50
CA GLN A 464 5.31 16.92 -21.22
C GLN A 464 5.65 16.43 -22.64
N ARG A 465 5.96 15.16 -22.81
CA ARG A 465 6.47 14.57 -24.06
C ARG A 465 5.40 13.86 -24.88
N PHE A 466 4.49 13.16 -24.23
CA PHE A 466 3.55 12.25 -24.88
C PHE A 466 2.09 12.60 -24.58
N THR A 467 1.24 12.27 -25.53
CA THR A 467 -0.18 12.06 -25.31
C THR A 467 -0.43 10.57 -25.19
N VAL A 468 -1.06 10.16 -24.09
CA VAL A 468 -1.36 8.75 -23.81
C VAL A 468 -2.78 8.46 -24.29
N GLN A 469 -2.94 7.43 -25.09
CA GLN A 469 -4.25 7.08 -25.68
C GLN A 469 -4.42 5.57 -25.86
N VAL A 470 -5.66 5.15 -26.14
CA VAL A 470 -5.96 3.77 -26.51
C VAL A 470 -5.30 3.48 -27.87
N PRO A 471 -4.53 2.37 -27.99
CA PRO A 471 -4.00 2.00 -29.31
C PRO A 471 -5.12 1.60 -30.28
N PRO A 472 -4.99 1.88 -31.58
CA PRO A 472 -5.96 1.45 -32.56
C PRO A 472 -6.23 -0.06 -32.50
N GLY A 473 -7.50 -0.44 -32.50
CA GLY A 473 -7.92 -1.84 -32.45
C GLY A 473 -7.92 -2.48 -31.06
N TYR A 474 -7.61 -1.73 -29.98
CA TYR A 474 -7.69 -2.20 -28.59
C TYR A 474 -8.90 -1.57 -27.87
N PRO A 475 -9.51 -2.29 -26.92
CA PRO A 475 -10.53 -1.70 -26.05
C PRO A 475 -9.89 -0.72 -25.06
N PRO A 476 -10.65 0.26 -24.54
CA PRO A 476 -10.22 1.05 -23.40
C PRO A 476 -9.90 0.14 -22.19
N PRO A 477 -8.92 0.52 -21.35
CA PRO A 477 -8.60 -0.25 -20.15
C PRO A 477 -9.78 -0.27 -19.17
N ASP A 478 -9.91 -1.39 -18.43
CA ASP A 478 -10.94 -1.57 -17.41
C ASP A 478 -10.64 -0.70 -16.17
N LYS A 479 -11.70 -0.21 -15.51
CA LYS A 479 -11.63 0.57 -14.26
C LYS A 479 -11.96 -0.23 -13.00
N GLU A 480 -12.41 -1.48 -13.11
CA GLU A 480 -12.80 -2.29 -11.93
C GLU A 480 -11.61 -2.82 -11.16
N GLY A 481 -10.60 -3.30 -11.85
CA GLY A 481 -9.38 -3.84 -11.26
C GLY A 481 -9.58 -5.21 -10.59
N LYS A 482 -8.48 -5.73 -10.06
CA LYS A 482 -8.41 -6.99 -9.34
C LYS A 482 -8.04 -6.75 -7.89
N PHE A 483 -8.89 -7.16 -6.97
CA PHE A 483 -8.63 -7.07 -5.54
C PHE A 483 -7.51 -8.03 -5.11
N GLY A 484 -6.61 -7.53 -4.28
CA GLY A 484 -5.51 -8.25 -3.67
C GLY A 484 -5.02 -7.50 -2.42
N ILE A 485 -3.72 -7.58 -2.11
CA ILE A 485 -3.09 -6.69 -1.12
C ILE A 485 -3.28 -5.24 -1.56
N VAL A 486 -3.18 -5.01 -2.86
CA VAL A 486 -3.50 -3.76 -3.54
C VAL A 486 -4.59 -4.02 -4.59
N LEU A 487 -5.34 -2.98 -4.93
CA LEU A 487 -6.32 -3.02 -6.01
C LEU A 487 -5.61 -2.76 -7.34
N GLN A 488 -5.17 -3.84 -8.00
CA GLN A 488 -4.42 -3.76 -9.24
C GLN A 488 -5.34 -3.60 -10.45
N PRO A 489 -5.00 -2.75 -11.44
CA PRO A 489 -5.69 -2.78 -12.73
C PRO A 489 -5.43 -4.09 -13.48
N LEU A 490 -6.32 -4.44 -14.39
CA LEU A 490 -6.07 -5.49 -15.35
C LEU A 490 -4.98 -5.06 -16.33
N LYS A 491 -4.32 -6.02 -16.98
CA LYS A 491 -3.30 -5.71 -18.00
C LYS A 491 -3.93 -4.93 -19.16
N PHE A 492 -3.29 -3.87 -19.57
CA PHE A 492 -3.73 -3.02 -20.68
C PHE A 492 -2.54 -2.57 -21.54
N LYS A 493 -2.85 -2.13 -22.74
CA LYS A 493 -1.87 -1.52 -23.62
C LYS A 493 -2.22 -0.06 -23.85
N VAL A 494 -1.19 0.74 -24.07
CA VAL A 494 -1.28 2.17 -24.41
C VAL A 494 -0.54 2.46 -25.69
N GLN A 495 -0.92 3.55 -26.34
CA GLN A 495 -0.12 4.21 -27.34
C GLN A 495 0.38 5.54 -26.78
N LEU A 496 1.67 5.74 -26.81
CA LEU A 496 2.37 6.96 -26.37
C LEU A 496 2.74 7.76 -27.61
N LYS A 497 1.89 8.73 -27.95
CA LYS A 497 2.10 9.59 -29.13
C LYS A 497 2.94 10.79 -28.74
N LEU A 498 4.08 10.97 -29.39
CA LEU A 498 4.94 12.12 -29.18
C LEU A 498 4.18 13.42 -29.52
N ARG A 499 4.29 14.43 -28.67
CA ARG A 499 3.62 15.71 -28.85
C ARG A 499 4.40 16.55 -29.88
N LYS A 500 3.68 17.17 -30.82
CA LYS A 500 4.30 18.00 -31.87
C LYS A 500 5.24 19.07 -31.32
N ALA A 501 4.89 19.69 -30.20
CA ALA A 501 5.72 20.68 -29.55
C ALA A 501 7.07 20.12 -29.06
N TRP A 502 7.11 18.84 -28.65
CA TRP A 502 8.34 18.14 -28.28
C TRP A 502 9.17 17.72 -29.51
N GLU A 503 8.51 17.30 -30.63
CA GLU A 503 9.17 16.97 -31.89
C GLU A 503 9.94 18.16 -32.45
N ASN A 504 9.36 19.37 -32.38
CA ASN A 504 9.96 20.58 -32.91
C ASN A 504 11.19 21.08 -32.13
N ARG A 505 11.41 20.62 -30.89
CA ARG A 505 12.59 20.96 -30.08
C ARG A 505 13.90 20.46 -30.71
N GLY A 506 13.89 19.27 -31.31
CA GLY A 506 15.07 18.69 -31.98
C GLY A 506 15.44 19.30 -33.33
N LEU A 507 14.69 20.30 -33.79
CA LEU A 507 14.97 21.01 -35.04
C LEU A 507 15.71 22.35 -34.83
N HIS A 508 15.94 22.72 -33.56
CA HIS A 508 16.62 23.98 -33.17
C HIS A 508 17.98 23.77 -32.49
N ASP A 509 18.43 22.53 -32.32
CA ASP A 509 19.79 22.13 -31.96
C ASP A 509 20.52 21.57 -33.21
#